data_77d4941f0be07e93c2bed3057e2cabb6
#
_entry.id   77d4941f0be07e93c2bed3057e2cabb6
#
_cell.length_a   1.000
_cell.length_b   1.000
_cell.length_c   1.000
_cell.angle_alpha   90.00
_cell.angle_beta   90.00
_cell.angle_gamma   90.00
#
_symmetry.space_group_name_H-M   'P 1'
#
loop_
_entity.id
_entity.type
_entity.pdbx_description
1 polymer ?
#
loop_
_entity_poly.entity_id
_entity_poly.type
_entity_poly.pdbx_seq_one_letter_code
_entity_poly.pdbx_strand_id
1 'polypeptide(L)'
;MTTRNLDALFRPNSIALIGASNRPHSIGAVIAENLREGGFEGPILPVNPKHNAVAGILCYPDVKSLPLTPDLAVICTPPQTVPPLIAELGARGTKAAIVVTAGFHEGGNAAGIALQNAMLEAARPHLLRVVGPNCLGVISTPIRMNASFAPGTPQKGGVAFVAQSGAMVTTVLDWATARGIGFSHLVSLGDMSDVDFGDMLDFLANDQDTTAILLYTEAVTAARKFMSAARAASRVKPVIAIKAGRQAAAARAAASHTGALAGIDAVYDAAFDRAGILRAYDLDEIFDAVETLAHKPRIEGNRLAILTNGGGIGVLATDALIAQGGELATLSAGILAKLNAVLPPTWSHGNPIDIIGDADATRYGAALSALSDMKEADALLVLNCPVAVASSLDAARAVAGAKTKIPVLANWLGSQSAAETHDVFDMANVPAYDTPEKAVRGFMHMVRYHRVQQTLQEVPPSAPSAFAADTRTARDIVTKAVTGGPAWLDPQEVSALFACYGIPFVRTKIAATAEDAASAADAIGAPVALKILSRDITHKSDVGGVTLDL
;
A
#
# COMPACT_ATOMS: atom_id res chain seq x y z
N MET A 1 7.58 -18.85 4.35
CA MET A 1 6.30 -18.18 4.07
C MET A 1 5.33 -19.24 3.63
N THR A 2 4.11 -19.22 4.07
CA THR A 2 3.19 -20.28 3.68
C THR A 2 1.78 -19.75 3.53
N THR A 3 1.28 -19.83 2.29
CA THR A 3 -0.14 -19.66 1.97
C THR A 3 -0.98 -20.87 2.38
N ARG A 4 -0.36 -21.82 3.10
CA ARG A 4 -1.03 -23.04 3.57
C ARG A 4 -2.33 -22.68 4.27
N ASN A 5 -3.39 -23.38 3.91
CA ASN A 5 -4.73 -23.27 4.48
C ASN A 5 -5.41 -21.88 4.34
N LEU A 6 -4.81 -20.91 3.62
CA LEU A 6 -5.47 -19.64 3.34
C LEU A 6 -6.61 -19.79 2.32
N ASP A 7 -6.59 -20.81 1.47
CA ASP A 7 -7.73 -21.12 0.63
C ASP A 7 -8.99 -21.40 1.46
N ALA A 8 -8.85 -22.04 2.62
CA ALA A 8 -9.96 -22.26 3.53
C ALA A 8 -10.49 -20.97 4.20
N LEU A 9 -9.69 -19.90 4.20
CA LEU A 9 -10.11 -18.60 4.67
C LEU A 9 -10.94 -17.84 3.60
N PHE A 10 -10.54 -17.92 2.32
CA PHE A 10 -11.13 -17.13 1.25
C PHE A 10 -12.14 -17.89 0.40
N ARG A 11 -12.03 -19.23 0.36
CA ARG A 11 -12.88 -20.13 -0.44
C ARG A 11 -13.25 -21.38 0.36
N PRO A 12 -13.79 -21.25 1.59
CA PRO A 12 -14.25 -22.39 2.36
C PRO A 12 -15.45 -23.05 1.69
N ASN A 13 -15.57 -24.38 1.79
CA ASN A 13 -16.79 -25.09 1.40
C ASN A 13 -17.85 -25.07 2.49
N SER A 14 -17.46 -24.82 3.75
CA SER A 14 -18.36 -24.80 4.91
C SER A 14 -17.84 -23.89 6.01
N ILE A 15 -18.76 -23.22 6.73
CA ILE A 15 -18.44 -22.23 7.75
C ILE A 15 -19.17 -22.57 9.06
N ALA A 16 -18.42 -22.66 10.18
CA ALA A 16 -19.01 -22.67 11.52
C ALA A 16 -18.99 -21.26 12.12
N LEU A 17 -20.14 -20.78 12.61
CA LEU A 17 -20.25 -19.51 13.34
C LEU A 17 -20.42 -19.80 14.82
N ILE A 18 -19.35 -19.65 15.61
CA ILE A 18 -19.31 -19.97 17.04
C ILE A 18 -19.60 -18.72 17.85
N GLY A 19 -20.67 -18.75 18.63
CA GLY A 19 -21.26 -17.58 19.28
C GLY A 19 -22.38 -16.95 18.44
N ALA A 20 -22.94 -17.68 17.50
CA ALA A 20 -24.12 -17.27 16.74
C ALA A 20 -25.26 -16.86 17.68
N SER A 21 -26.05 -15.85 17.35
CA SER A 21 -27.06 -15.30 18.27
C SER A 21 -28.27 -14.76 17.49
N ASN A 22 -29.42 -14.77 18.18
CA ASN A 22 -30.64 -14.07 17.70
C ASN A 22 -30.80 -12.68 18.38
N ARG A 23 -29.88 -12.30 19.27
CA ARG A 23 -29.95 -10.98 19.93
C ARG A 23 -29.64 -9.88 18.91
N PRO A 24 -30.58 -8.96 18.64
CA PRO A 24 -30.35 -7.87 17.69
C PRO A 24 -29.07 -7.10 18.00
N HIS A 25 -28.37 -6.67 16.98
CA HIS A 25 -27.11 -5.90 17.04
C HIS A 25 -25.96 -6.58 17.80
N SER A 26 -26.06 -7.89 18.10
CA SER A 26 -24.89 -8.64 18.57
C SER A 26 -24.03 -9.05 17.39
N ILE A 27 -22.72 -9.12 17.59
CA ILE A 27 -21.75 -9.52 16.55
C ILE A 27 -22.17 -10.86 15.90
N GLY A 28 -22.53 -11.86 16.72
CA GLY A 28 -22.95 -13.16 16.20
C GLY A 28 -24.26 -13.15 15.42
N ALA A 29 -25.17 -12.20 15.66
CA ALA A 29 -26.39 -12.02 14.88
C ALA A 29 -26.07 -11.36 13.53
N VAL A 30 -25.27 -10.29 13.54
CA VAL A 30 -24.88 -9.56 12.31
C VAL A 30 -24.10 -10.48 11.36
N ILE A 31 -23.14 -11.25 11.87
CA ILE A 31 -22.37 -12.19 11.03
C ILE A 31 -23.29 -13.29 10.46
N ALA A 32 -24.25 -13.81 11.25
CA ALA A 32 -25.20 -14.81 10.76
C ALA A 32 -26.07 -14.26 9.61
N GLU A 33 -26.55 -13.02 9.75
CA GLU A 33 -27.28 -12.32 8.70
C GLU A 33 -26.40 -12.06 7.46
N ASN A 34 -25.19 -11.51 7.65
CA ASN A 34 -24.28 -11.21 6.56
C ASN A 34 -23.89 -12.47 5.75
N LEU A 35 -23.63 -13.58 6.40
CA LEU A 35 -23.37 -14.86 5.71
C LEU A 35 -24.56 -15.34 4.88
N ARG A 36 -25.78 -15.22 5.43
CA ARG A 36 -27.02 -15.62 4.75
C ARG A 36 -27.36 -14.67 3.60
N GLU A 37 -27.35 -13.37 3.84
CA GLU A 37 -27.72 -12.34 2.87
C GLU A 37 -26.67 -12.11 1.79
N GLY A 38 -25.40 -12.33 2.12
CA GLY A 38 -24.31 -12.34 1.14
C GLY A 38 -24.46 -13.41 0.08
N GLY A 39 -25.23 -14.48 0.37
CA GLY A 39 -25.52 -15.55 -0.58
C GLY A 39 -24.43 -16.62 -0.64
N PHE A 40 -23.72 -16.87 0.46
CA PHE A 40 -22.77 -17.98 0.55
C PHE A 40 -23.49 -19.32 0.31
N GLU A 41 -23.02 -20.11 -0.66
CA GLU A 41 -23.71 -21.33 -1.12
C GLU A 41 -23.39 -22.58 -0.28
N GLY A 42 -22.30 -22.53 0.54
CA GLY A 42 -21.91 -23.64 1.40
C GLY A 42 -22.72 -23.74 2.71
N PRO A 43 -22.63 -24.85 3.43
CA PRO A 43 -23.25 -25.01 4.74
C PRO A 43 -22.76 -23.96 5.73
N ILE A 44 -23.71 -23.25 6.35
CA ILE A 44 -23.47 -22.37 7.51
C ILE A 44 -23.93 -23.14 8.75
N LEU A 45 -23.04 -23.30 9.74
CA LEU A 45 -23.25 -24.12 10.93
C LEU A 45 -23.18 -23.22 12.18
N PRO A 46 -24.31 -22.61 12.61
CA PRO A 46 -24.35 -21.83 13.83
C PRO A 46 -24.11 -22.71 15.07
N VAL A 47 -23.28 -22.23 16.00
CA VAL A 47 -22.99 -22.92 17.26
C VAL A 47 -23.29 -21.99 18.44
N ASN A 48 -24.28 -22.41 19.25
CA ASN A 48 -24.61 -21.73 20.51
C ASN A 48 -25.48 -22.66 21.39
N PRO A 49 -25.08 -22.97 22.64
CA PRO A 49 -25.87 -23.86 23.52
C PRO A 49 -27.24 -23.31 23.95
N LYS A 50 -27.50 -22.02 23.69
CA LYS A 50 -28.76 -21.35 24.12
C LYS A 50 -29.81 -21.23 23.03
N HIS A 51 -29.50 -21.64 21.81
CA HIS A 51 -30.43 -21.51 20.66
C HIS A 51 -30.58 -22.82 19.89
N ASN A 52 -31.82 -23.12 19.48
CA ASN A 52 -32.11 -24.25 18.57
C ASN A 52 -31.96 -23.86 17.09
N ALA A 53 -32.13 -22.58 16.79
CA ALA A 53 -31.91 -22.01 15.47
C ALA A 53 -31.42 -20.55 15.57
N VAL A 54 -30.61 -20.10 14.62
CA VAL A 54 -30.15 -18.71 14.49
C VAL A 54 -30.32 -18.30 13.02
N ALA A 55 -30.92 -17.14 12.80
CA ALA A 55 -31.23 -16.60 11.45
C ALA A 55 -31.98 -17.61 10.56
N GLY A 56 -32.82 -18.50 11.15
CA GLY A 56 -33.55 -19.56 10.46
C GLY A 56 -32.73 -20.81 10.16
N ILE A 57 -31.47 -20.90 10.57
CA ILE A 57 -30.58 -22.04 10.36
C ILE A 57 -30.48 -22.86 11.65
N LEU A 58 -30.52 -24.22 11.55
CA LEU A 58 -30.35 -25.12 12.68
C LEU A 58 -29.06 -24.81 13.45
N CYS A 59 -29.17 -24.61 14.76
CA CYS A 59 -28.03 -24.27 15.63
C CYS A 59 -27.59 -25.49 16.44
N TYR A 60 -26.30 -25.69 16.56
CA TYR A 60 -25.68 -26.79 17.30
C TYR A 60 -25.21 -26.30 18.68
N PRO A 61 -25.31 -27.13 19.74
CA PRO A 61 -24.95 -26.70 21.10
C PRO A 61 -23.43 -26.50 21.26
N ASP A 62 -22.60 -27.23 20.55
CA ASP A 62 -21.14 -27.20 20.62
C ASP A 62 -20.48 -27.64 19.30
N VAL A 63 -19.17 -27.55 19.23
CA VAL A 63 -18.38 -27.94 18.04
C VAL A 63 -18.42 -29.45 17.81
N LYS A 64 -18.54 -30.27 18.88
CA LYS A 64 -18.56 -31.74 18.76
C LYS A 64 -19.78 -32.25 18.06
N SER A 65 -20.92 -31.59 18.25
CA SER A 65 -22.20 -31.95 17.65
C SER A 65 -22.36 -31.54 16.19
N LEU A 66 -21.40 -30.82 15.61
CA LEU A 66 -21.44 -30.45 14.19
C LEU A 66 -21.49 -31.70 13.29
N PRO A 67 -22.36 -31.75 12.26
CA PRO A 67 -22.50 -32.89 11.38
C PRO A 67 -21.34 -33.12 10.42
N LEU A 68 -20.52 -32.09 10.21
CA LEU A 68 -19.32 -32.11 9.36
C LEU A 68 -18.21 -31.25 9.95
N THR A 69 -17.00 -31.45 9.49
CA THR A 69 -15.85 -30.59 9.83
C THR A 69 -15.90 -29.31 9.02
N PRO A 70 -16.05 -28.12 9.65
CA PRO A 70 -16.04 -26.86 8.91
C PRO A 70 -14.63 -26.54 8.38
N ASP A 71 -14.52 -26.04 7.16
CA ASP A 71 -13.26 -25.54 6.63
C ASP A 71 -12.84 -24.26 7.35
N LEU A 72 -13.80 -23.39 7.62
CA LEU A 72 -13.63 -22.09 8.29
C LEU A 72 -14.47 -22.02 9.56
N ALA A 73 -13.90 -21.53 10.64
CA ALA A 73 -14.64 -21.15 11.85
C ALA A 73 -14.59 -19.64 12.07
N VAL A 74 -15.72 -19.01 12.36
CA VAL A 74 -15.81 -17.61 12.81
C VAL A 74 -16.16 -17.62 14.28
N ILE A 75 -15.31 -17.05 15.13
CA ILE A 75 -15.43 -17.12 16.59
C ILE A 75 -15.72 -15.72 17.15
N CYS A 76 -16.88 -15.57 17.80
CA CYS A 76 -17.31 -14.35 18.46
C CYS A 76 -17.79 -14.59 19.92
N THR A 77 -17.13 -15.51 20.60
CA THR A 77 -17.35 -15.87 22.01
C THR A 77 -16.35 -15.17 22.94
N PRO A 78 -16.54 -15.13 24.27
CA PRO A 78 -15.60 -14.50 25.20
C PRO A 78 -14.17 -15.02 25.05
N PRO A 79 -13.13 -14.17 25.25
CA PRO A 79 -11.74 -14.48 24.89
C PRO A 79 -11.20 -15.74 25.59
N GLN A 80 -11.61 -16.03 26.82
CA GLN A 80 -11.19 -17.22 27.56
C GLN A 80 -11.65 -18.55 26.92
N THR A 81 -12.67 -18.51 26.08
CA THR A 81 -13.19 -19.68 25.38
C THR A 81 -12.48 -19.97 24.07
N VAL A 82 -11.73 -19.03 23.55
CA VAL A 82 -11.09 -19.13 22.22
C VAL A 82 -10.01 -20.21 22.16
N PRO A 83 -9.02 -20.29 23.06
CA PRO A 83 -7.99 -21.32 22.98
C PRO A 83 -8.53 -22.76 22.97
N PRO A 84 -9.46 -23.17 23.88
CA PRO A 84 -10.05 -24.51 23.82
C PRO A 84 -10.87 -24.77 22.56
N LEU A 85 -11.59 -23.76 22.02
CA LEU A 85 -12.31 -23.87 20.77
C LEU A 85 -11.38 -24.10 19.58
N ILE A 86 -10.27 -23.38 19.51
CA ILE A 86 -9.23 -23.56 18.48
C ILE A 86 -8.64 -24.99 18.55
N ALA A 87 -8.35 -25.48 19.74
CA ALA A 87 -7.87 -26.86 19.91
C ALA A 87 -8.89 -27.89 19.42
N GLU A 88 -10.17 -27.72 19.77
CA GLU A 88 -11.26 -28.62 19.38
C GLU A 88 -11.49 -28.60 17.87
N LEU A 89 -11.55 -27.41 17.27
CA LEU A 89 -11.69 -27.22 15.80
C LEU A 89 -10.51 -27.83 15.05
N GLY A 90 -9.28 -27.57 15.54
CA GLY A 90 -8.07 -28.13 14.95
C GLY A 90 -8.03 -29.65 14.99
N ALA A 91 -8.41 -30.26 16.12
CA ALA A 91 -8.52 -31.71 16.28
C ALA A 91 -9.57 -32.34 15.33
N ARG A 92 -10.62 -31.59 14.94
CA ARG A 92 -11.57 -32.01 13.92
C ARG A 92 -11.07 -31.87 12.49
N GLY A 93 -9.98 -31.10 12.26
CA GLY A 93 -9.42 -30.87 10.93
C GLY A 93 -9.82 -29.54 10.29
N THR A 94 -10.42 -28.60 11.04
CA THR A 94 -10.67 -27.22 10.60
C THR A 94 -9.34 -26.54 10.25
N LYS A 95 -9.31 -25.84 9.12
CA LYS A 95 -8.07 -25.31 8.53
C LYS A 95 -7.82 -23.83 8.84
N ALA A 96 -8.90 -23.05 8.99
CA ALA A 96 -8.81 -21.61 9.24
C ALA A 96 -9.84 -21.15 10.27
N ALA A 97 -9.49 -20.12 11.03
CA ALA A 97 -10.39 -19.45 11.96
C ALA A 97 -10.26 -17.93 11.85
N ILE A 98 -11.38 -17.23 11.95
CA ILE A 98 -11.46 -15.78 12.10
C ILE A 98 -11.88 -15.54 13.56
N VAL A 99 -11.02 -14.91 14.35
CA VAL A 99 -11.27 -14.58 15.75
C VAL A 99 -11.65 -13.10 15.85
N VAL A 100 -12.96 -12.84 15.88
CA VAL A 100 -13.50 -11.48 15.94
C VAL A 100 -13.32 -10.88 17.35
N THR A 101 -13.30 -11.75 18.35
CA THR A 101 -13.22 -11.40 19.77
C THR A 101 -12.01 -10.56 20.11
N ALA A 102 -12.21 -9.47 20.83
CA ALA A 102 -11.20 -8.64 21.48
C ALA A 102 -10.88 -9.12 22.90
N GLY A 103 -9.84 -8.54 23.54
CA GLY A 103 -9.43 -8.85 24.91
C GLY A 103 -8.19 -9.73 24.98
N PHE A 104 -7.33 -9.65 23.99
CA PHE A 104 -6.05 -10.37 23.89
C PHE A 104 -4.87 -9.43 24.15
N HIS A 105 -4.12 -9.10 23.12
CA HIS A 105 -2.91 -8.28 23.24
C HIS A 105 -3.20 -6.79 23.40
N GLU A 106 -4.38 -6.32 23.11
CA GLU A 106 -4.75 -4.91 23.16
C GLU A 106 -4.52 -4.31 24.54
N GLY A 107 -3.90 -3.15 24.58
CA GLY A 107 -3.55 -2.49 25.85
C GLY A 107 -2.39 -3.12 26.63
N GLY A 108 -1.73 -4.17 26.09
CA GLY A 108 -0.49 -4.72 26.65
C GLY A 108 -0.64 -5.47 27.97
N ASN A 109 -1.86 -5.93 28.34
CA ASN A 109 -2.05 -6.63 29.60
C ASN A 109 -1.54 -8.09 29.54
N ALA A 110 -0.90 -8.54 30.62
CA ALA A 110 -0.26 -9.86 30.66
C ALA A 110 -1.25 -11.04 30.47
N ALA A 111 -2.49 -10.90 30.94
CA ALA A 111 -3.51 -11.93 30.84
C ALA A 111 -3.96 -12.11 29.37
N GLY A 112 -4.13 -11.02 28.65
CA GLY A 112 -4.48 -11.05 27.23
C GLY A 112 -3.36 -11.63 26.37
N ILE A 113 -2.12 -11.27 26.64
CA ILE A 113 -0.93 -11.86 25.99
C ILE A 113 -0.86 -13.37 26.23
N ALA A 114 -1.14 -13.82 27.45
CA ALA A 114 -1.17 -15.25 27.78
C ALA A 114 -2.27 -16.00 27.01
N LEU A 115 -3.46 -15.39 26.86
CA LEU A 115 -4.56 -15.95 26.05
C LEU A 115 -4.19 -16.04 24.56
N GLN A 116 -3.53 -15.02 24.03
CA GLN A 116 -3.05 -15.03 22.64
C GLN A 116 -2.06 -16.17 22.40
N ASN A 117 -1.08 -16.32 23.31
CA ASN A 117 -0.11 -17.41 23.21
C ASN A 117 -0.79 -18.78 23.29
N ALA A 118 -1.72 -18.98 24.23
CA ALA A 118 -2.48 -20.22 24.37
C ALA A 118 -3.32 -20.54 23.10
N MET A 119 -3.90 -19.54 22.46
CA MET A 119 -4.61 -19.70 21.18
C MET A 119 -3.66 -20.17 20.07
N LEU A 120 -2.48 -19.55 19.95
CA LEU A 120 -1.49 -19.93 18.92
C LEU A 120 -0.90 -21.33 19.19
N GLU A 121 -0.65 -21.68 20.45
CA GLU A 121 -0.22 -23.02 20.84
C GLU A 121 -1.26 -24.08 20.50
N ALA A 122 -2.54 -23.78 20.69
CA ALA A 122 -3.65 -24.65 20.33
C ALA A 122 -3.80 -24.84 18.80
N ALA A 123 -3.54 -23.80 18.01
CA ALA A 123 -3.62 -23.82 16.55
C ALA A 123 -2.46 -24.59 15.88
N ARG A 124 -1.24 -24.45 16.42
CA ARG A 124 0.02 -24.92 15.82
C ARG A 124 0.06 -26.41 15.50
N PRO A 125 -0.36 -27.36 16.37
CA PRO A 125 -0.30 -28.78 16.08
C PRO A 125 -1.17 -29.21 14.89
N HIS A 126 -2.21 -28.42 14.61
CA HIS A 126 -3.21 -28.71 13.59
C HIS A 126 -2.97 -27.89 12.31
N LEU A 127 -1.94 -27.02 12.30
CA LEU A 127 -1.67 -26.06 11.21
C LEU A 127 -2.89 -25.18 10.89
N LEU A 128 -3.77 -24.96 11.87
CA LEU A 128 -4.93 -24.12 11.75
C LEU A 128 -4.46 -22.66 11.68
N ARG A 129 -4.92 -21.93 10.66
CA ARG A 129 -4.55 -20.53 10.46
C ARG A 129 -5.55 -19.61 11.15
N VAL A 130 -5.05 -18.57 11.82
CA VAL A 130 -5.89 -17.64 12.59
C VAL A 130 -5.74 -16.22 12.04
N VAL A 131 -6.87 -15.61 11.65
CA VAL A 131 -7.01 -14.18 11.38
C VAL A 131 -7.54 -13.49 12.63
N GLY A 132 -6.96 -12.35 12.98
CA GLY A 132 -7.24 -11.67 14.23
C GLY A 132 -6.23 -12.05 15.32
N PRO A 133 -6.65 -12.05 16.61
CA PRO A 133 -7.95 -11.64 17.16
C PRO A 133 -8.26 -10.14 16.96
N ASN A 134 -9.37 -9.66 17.54
CA ASN A 134 -9.75 -8.25 17.48
C ASN A 134 -9.88 -7.73 16.03
N CYS A 135 -10.60 -8.43 15.19
CA CYS A 135 -10.80 -8.08 13.79
C CYS A 135 -12.28 -7.95 13.43
N LEU A 136 -12.58 -7.23 12.35
CA LEU A 136 -13.93 -7.12 11.81
C LEU A 136 -14.41 -8.42 11.17
N GLY A 137 -13.49 -9.18 10.58
CA GLY A 137 -13.77 -10.37 9.78
C GLY A 137 -13.23 -10.31 8.37
N VAL A 138 -13.72 -11.19 7.51
CA VAL A 138 -13.31 -11.34 6.11
C VAL A 138 -14.54 -11.38 5.20
N ILE A 139 -14.46 -10.64 4.09
CA ILE A 139 -15.45 -10.69 3.01
C ILE A 139 -14.74 -11.18 1.74
N SER A 140 -15.34 -12.17 1.06
CA SER A 140 -14.86 -12.70 -0.22
C SER A 140 -16.03 -12.70 -1.21
N THR A 141 -16.06 -11.70 -2.09
CA THR A 141 -17.16 -11.51 -3.04
C THR A 141 -17.21 -12.56 -4.16
N PRO A 142 -16.08 -13.16 -4.61
CA PRO A 142 -16.12 -14.22 -5.61
C PRO A 142 -17.01 -15.40 -5.23
N ILE A 143 -17.11 -15.71 -3.93
CA ILE A 143 -17.93 -16.80 -3.38
C ILE A 143 -19.09 -16.27 -2.53
N ARG A 144 -19.41 -14.97 -2.61
CA ARG A 144 -20.50 -14.33 -1.88
C ARG A 144 -20.44 -14.51 -0.35
N MET A 145 -19.24 -14.68 0.19
CA MET A 145 -19.04 -14.84 1.63
C MET A 145 -18.85 -13.48 2.30
N ASN A 146 -19.71 -13.18 3.27
CA ASN A 146 -19.50 -12.07 4.20
C ASN A 146 -19.41 -12.58 5.64
N ALA A 147 -18.23 -13.05 6.03
CA ALA A 147 -17.89 -13.54 7.37
C ALA A 147 -17.36 -12.39 8.25
N SER A 148 -18.10 -11.28 8.30
CA SER A 148 -17.76 -10.07 9.04
C SER A 148 -19.01 -9.44 9.68
N PHE A 149 -18.79 -8.49 10.59
CA PHE A 149 -19.87 -7.64 11.09
C PHE A 149 -19.89 -6.25 10.43
N ALA A 150 -19.41 -6.15 9.19
CA ALA A 150 -19.52 -4.95 8.39
C ALA A 150 -20.97 -4.59 8.04
N PRO A 151 -21.33 -3.33 7.83
CA PRO A 151 -22.64 -2.91 7.37
C PRO A 151 -22.79 -3.19 5.87
N GLY A 152 -23.38 -4.32 5.51
CA GLY A 152 -23.65 -4.70 4.12
C GLY A 152 -22.51 -5.46 3.43
N THR A 153 -22.74 -5.78 2.17
CA THR A 153 -21.82 -6.54 1.33
C THR A 153 -21.39 -5.70 0.12
N PRO A 154 -20.08 -5.60 -0.18
CA PRO A 154 -19.56 -4.83 -1.31
C PRO A 154 -19.96 -5.45 -2.65
N GLN A 155 -19.93 -4.61 -3.69
CA GLN A 155 -20.02 -5.10 -5.07
C GLN A 155 -18.78 -5.95 -5.41
N LYS A 156 -18.99 -6.95 -6.28
CA LYS A 156 -17.89 -7.76 -6.80
C LYS A 156 -17.00 -6.91 -7.72
N GLY A 157 -15.69 -7.01 -7.51
CA GLY A 157 -14.68 -6.32 -8.33
C GLY A 157 -13.29 -6.92 -8.13
N GLY A 158 -12.27 -6.25 -8.63
CA GLY A 158 -10.90 -6.76 -8.64
C GLY A 158 -9.99 -6.24 -7.52
N VAL A 159 -10.48 -5.43 -6.61
CA VAL A 159 -9.66 -4.80 -5.57
C VAL A 159 -9.67 -5.64 -4.30
N ALA A 160 -8.51 -6.04 -3.79
CA ALA A 160 -8.39 -6.57 -2.43
C ALA A 160 -7.97 -5.47 -1.46
N PHE A 161 -8.72 -5.27 -0.39
CA PHE A 161 -8.38 -4.33 0.68
C PHE A 161 -8.06 -5.08 1.97
N VAL A 162 -6.84 -4.90 2.47
CA VAL A 162 -6.33 -5.53 3.69
C VAL A 162 -5.97 -4.44 4.70
N ALA A 163 -6.65 -4.43 5.82
CA ALA A 163 -6.46 -3.42 6.87
C ALA A 163 -6.17 -4.04 8.22
N GLN A 164 -5.32 -3.41 9.00
CA GLN A 164 -5.18 -3.72 10.42
C GLN A 164 -6.43 -3.31 11.20
N SER A 165 -6.98 -2.14 10.87
CA SER A 165 -8.15 -1.55 11.53
C SER A 165 -9.47 -2.05 10.93
N GLY A 166 -10.36 -2.60 11.77
CA GLY A 166 -11.71 -2.96 11.37
C GLY A 166 -12.56 -1.75 10.97
N ALA A 167 -12.41 -0.61 11.67
CA ALA A 167 -13.11 0.63 11.34
C ALA A 167 -12.73 1.16 9.95
N MET A 168 -11.47 0.97 9.54
CA MET A 168 -11.06 1.35 8.19
C MET A 168 -11.71 0.50 7.10
N VAL A 169 -11.95 -0.80 7.37
CA VAL A 169 -12.68 -1.65 6.42
C VAL A 169 -14.11 -1.16 6.23
N THR A 170 -14.81 -0.81 7.31
CA THR A 170 -16.20 -0.29 7.20
C THR A 170 -16.26 1.07 6.51
N THR A 171 -15.33 1.98 6.83
CA THR A 171 -15.23 3.30 6.19
C THR A 171 -14.96 3.19 4.70
N VAL A 172 -14.02 2.33 4.31
CA VAL A 172 -13.66 2.09 2.91
C VAL A 172 -14.82 1.44 2.15
N LEU A 173 -15.53 0.50 2.79
CA LEU A 173 -16.71 -0.14 2.20
C LEU A 173 -17.82 0.88 1.88
N ASP A 174 -18.17 1.75 2.84
CA ASP A 174 -19.19 2.79 2.66
C ASP A 174 -18.80 3.77 1.53
N TRP A 175 -17.57 4.25 1.60
CA TRP A 175 -17.02 5.19 0.62
C TRP A 175 -16.97 4.61 -0.80
N ALA A 176 -16.52 3.36 -0.96
CA ALA A 176 -16.41 2.67 -2.24
C ALA A 176 -17.78 2.33 -2.84
N THR A 177 -18.76 1.98 -1.98
CA THR A 177 -20.15 1.72 -2.41
C THR A 177 -20.75 2.94 -3.10
N ALA A 178 -20.54 4.12 -2.54
CA ALA A 178 -21.01 5.39 -3.12
C ALA A 178 -20.39 5.71 -4.49
N ARG A 179 -19.25 5.09 -4.84
CA ARG A 179 -18.50 5.31 -6.08
C ARG A 179 -18.54 4.12 -7.06
N GLY A 180 -19.30 3.08 -6.74
CA GLY A 180 -19.40 1.90 -7.59
C GLY A 180 -18.13 1.05 -7.63
N ILE A 181 -17.18 1.23 -6.68
CA ILE A 181 -15.94 0.46 -6.63
C ILE A 181 -16.20 -0.91 -6.02
N GLY A 182 -15.90 -1.96 -6.79
CA GLY A 182 -16.06 -3.35 -6.37
C GLY A 182 -14.77 -3.97 -5.80
N PHE A 183 -14.96 -4.93 -4.89
CA PHE A 183 -13.85 -5.64 -4.25
C PHE A 183 -13.85 -7.13 -4.61
N SER A 184 -12.66 -7.74 -4.61
CA SER A 184 -12.50 -9.19 -4.55
C SER A 184 -12.55 -9.65 -3.09
N HIS A 185 -11.76 -9.02 -2.24
CA HIS A 185 -11.67 -9.35 -0.83
C HIS A 185 -11.57 -8.10 0.04
N LEU A 186 -12.21 -8.12 1.22
CA LEU A 186 -11.93 -7.17 2.30
C LEU A 186 -11.54 -7.97 3.54
N VAL A 187 -10.40 -7.64 4.11
CA VAL A 187 -9.80 -8.35 5.24
C VAL A 187 -9.45 -7.39 6.35
N SER A 188 -9.99 -7.63 7.53
CA SER A 188 -9.49 -7.00 8.76
C SER A 188 -8.56 -7.98 9.47
N LEU A 189 -7.29 -7.62 9.62
CA LEU A 189 -6.29 -8.48 10.25
C LEU A 189 -6.28 -8.39 11.77
N GLY A 190 -6.81 -7.29 12.35
CA GLY A 190 -6.74 -7.07 13.80
C GLY A 190 -5.30 -7.11 14.33
N ASP A 191 -5.07 -7.89 15.37
CA ASP A 191 -3.78 -7.99 16.06
C ASP A 191 -2.70 -8.77 15.28
N MET A 192 -3.04 -9.40 14.16
CA MET A 192 -2.10 -10.17 13.30
C MET A 192 -1.27 -11.20 14.08
N SER A 193 -1.92 -11.98 14.93
CA SER A 193 -1.23 -12.95 15.81
C SER A 193 -0.59 -14.12 15.05
N ASP A 194 -1.21 -14.59 13.95
CA ASP A 194 -0.69 -15.63 13.04
C ASP A 194 -0.63 -15.11 11.60
N VAL A 195 -1.80 -14.82 11.02
CA VAL A 195 -1.89 -14.31 9.65
C VAL A 195 -1.62 -12.81 9.65
N ASP A 196 -0.63 -12.37 8.86
CA ASP A 196 -0.21 -10.98 8.75
C ASP A 196 -0.24 -10.48 7.29
N PHE A 197 0.21 -9.25 7.06
CA PHE A 197 0.30 -8.65 5.72
C PHE A 197 1.15 -9.48 4.75
N GLY A 198 2.21 -10.15 5.22
CA GLY A 198 3.06 -10.97 4.37
C GLY A 198 2.31 -12.19 3.84
N ASP A 199 1.52 -12.87 4.68
CA ASP A 199 0.68 -14.00 4.25
C ASP A 199 -0.40 -13.54 3.24
N MET A 200 -1.03 -12.39 3.50
CA MET A 200 -2.05 -11.83 2.61
C MET A 200 -1.46 -11.45 1.26
N LEU A 201 -0.31 -10.79 1.23
CA LEU A 201 0.35 -10.42 -0.01
C LEU A 201 0.76 -11.64 -0.84
N ASP A 202 1.32 -12.69 -0.20
CA ASP A 202 1.66 -13.94 -0.89
C ASP A 202 0.43 -14.64 -1.47
N PHE A 203 -0.70 -14.62 -0.77
CA PHE A 203 -1.95 -15.21 -1.25
C PHE A 203 -2.56 -14.39 -2.39
N LEU A 204 -2.76 -13.09 -2.17
CA LEU A 204 -3.43 -12.19 -3.11
C LEU A 204 -2.63 -11.96 -4.39
N ALA A 205 -1.29 -12.10 -4.35
CA ALA A 205 -0.45 -12.05 -5.54
C ALA A 205 -0.85 -13.11 -6.57
N ASN A 206 -1.28 -14.30 -6.10
CA ASN A 206 -1.65 -15.43 -6.93
C ASN A 206 -3.17 -15.57 -7.13
N ASP A 207 -3.99 -14.80 -6.40
CA ASP A 207 -5.44 -14.87 -6.51
C ASP A 207 -5.93 -14.28 -7.85
N GLN A 208 -6.70 -15.04 -8.62
CA GLN A 208 -7.15 -14.65 -9.96
C GLN A 208 -8.27 -13.60 -9.93
N ASP A 209 -9.03 -13.53 -8.84
CA ASP A 209 -10.09 -12.54 -8.69
C ASP A 209 -9.55 -11.16 -8.28
N THR A 210 -8.29 -11.07 -7.84
CA THR A 210 -7.65 -9.83 -7.40
C THR A 210 -6.76 -9.24 -8.51
N THR A 211 -6.99 -7.99 -8.86
CA THR A 211 -6.19 -7.22 -9.84
C THR A 211 -5.31 -6.15 -9.21
N ALA A 212 -5.68 -5.64 -8.03
CA ALA A 212 -4.91 -4.67 -7.26
C ALA A 212 -5.05 -4.95 -5.75
N ILE A 213 -4.02 -4.62 -4.97
CA ILE A 213 -3.99 -4.85 -3.52
C ILE A 213 -3.82 -3.52 -2.81
N LEU A 214 -4.74 -3.19 -1.91
CA LEU A 214 -4.69 -2.01 -1.06
C LEU A 214 -4.39 -2.41 0.38
N LEU A 215 -3.45 -1.72 1.01
CA LEU A 215 -3.05 -1.94 2.39
C LEU A 215 -3.32 -0.70 3.25
N TYR A 216 -3.96 -0.89 4.39
CA TYR A 216 -3.95 0.09 5.47
C TYR A 216 -3.13 -0.46 6.62
N THR A 217 -1.94 0.13 6.84
CA THR A 217 -0.91 -0.40 7.74
C THR A 217 -0.66 0.56 8.90
N GLU A 218 -0.77 0.07 10.12
CA GLU A 218 -0.34 0.78 11.33
C GLU A 218 1.07 0.35 11.76
N ALA A 219 1.33 -0.96 11.73
CA ALA A 219 2.64 -1.54 12.00
C ALA A 219 2.87 -2.81 11.18
N VAL A 220 4.14 -3.12 10.90
CA VAL A 220 4.58 -4.38 10.30
C VAL A 220 5.31 -5.19 11.36
N THR A 221 4.79 -6.37 11.70
CA THR A 221 5.32 -7.24 12.77
C THR A 221 6.49 -8.11 12.28
N ALA A 222 6.40 -8.63 11.06
CA ALA A 222 7.40 -9.52 10.47
C ALA A 222 8.06 -8.90 9.23
N ALA A 223 8.96 -7.91 9.44
CA ALA A 223 9.52 -7.07 8.37
C ALA A 223 10.15 -7.87 7.21
N ARG A 224 10.92 -8.93 7.48
CA ARG A 224 11.55 -9.74 6.43
C ARG A 224 10.53 -10.49 5.58
N LYS A 225 9.49 -11.05 6.21
CA LYS A 225 8.39 -11.74 5.55
C LYS A 225 7.59 -10.75 4.69
N PHE A 226 7.23 -9.61 5.27
CA PHE A 226 6.54 -8.52 4.58
C PHE A 226 7.31 -8.08 3.32
N MET A 227 8.60 -7.75 3.44
CA MET A 227 9.42 -7.30 2.32
C MET A 227 9.52 -8.32 1.20
N SER A 228 9.65 -9.61 1.54
CA SER A 228 9.72 -10.68 0.55
C SER A 228 8.40 -10.84 -0.20
N ALA A 229 7.28 -10.90 0.53
CA ALA A 229 5.94 -11.05 -0.03
C ALA A 229 5.53 -9.81 -0.85
N ALA A 230 5.81 -8.60 -0.33
CA ALA A 230 5.53 -7.35 -1.00
C ALA A 230 6.25 -7.23 -2.36
N ARG A 231 7.54 -7.57 -2.40
CA ARG A 231 8.30 -7.60 -3.66
C ARG A 231 7.75 -8.60 -4.67
N ALA A 232 7.32 -9.77 -4.20
CA ALA A 232 6.72 -10.78 -5.07
C ALA A 232 5.37 -10.30 -5.61
N ALA A 233 4.51 -9.76 -4.75
CA ALA A 233 3.20 -9.25 -5.11
C ALA A 233 3.29 -8.05 -6.07
N SER A 234 4.15 -7.07 -5.77
CA SER A 234 4.32 -5.86 -6.58
C SER A 234 4.85 -6.12 -7.99
N ARG A 235 5.50 -7.26 -8.24
CA ARG A 235 5.92 -7.66 -9.59
C ARG A 235 4.77 -8.10 -10.49
N VAL A 236 3.67 -8.53 -9.93
CA VAL A 236 2.55 -9.12 -10.67
C VAL A 236 1.28 -8.28 -10.60
N LYS A 237 1.12 -7.49 -9.54
CA LYS A 237 -0.07 -6.64 -9.31
C LYS A 237 0.33 -5.32 -8.68
N PRO A 238 -0.39 -4.23 -8.93
CA PRO A 238 -0.24 -3.00 -8.15
C PRO A 238 -0.53 -3.26 -6.67
N VAL A 239 0.39 -2.83 -5.81
CA VAL A 239 0.23 -2.80 -4.36
C VAL A 239 0.33 -1.35 -3.92
N ILE A 240 -0.72 -0.84 -3.28
CA ILE A 240 -0.80 0.53 -2.80
C ILE A 240 -1.00 0.51 -1.30
N ALA A 241 -0.29 1.35 -0.54
CA ALA A 241 -0.37 1.33 0.91
C ALA A 241 -0.51 2.73 1.52
N ILE A 242 -1.39 2.83 2.52
CA ILE A 242 -1.41 3.93 3.49
C ILE A 242 -0.71 3.46 4.76
N LYS A 243 0.25 4.27 5.26
CA LYS A 243 0.85 4.10 6.58
C LYS A 243 0.27 5.12 7.54
N ALA A 244 -0.48 4.63 8.54
CA ALA A 244 -1.00 5.46 9.62
C ALA A 244 0.08 5.76 10.67
N GLY A 245 -0.08 6.85 11.44
CA GLY A 245 0.88 7.21 12.49
C GLY A 245 2.21 7.72 11.96
N ARG A 246 2.20 8.56 10.92
CA ARG A 246 3.41 9.15 10.28
C ARG A 246 4.10 10.18 11.15
N GLN A 247 3.33 11.02 11.79
CA GLN A 247 3.85 12.09 12.66
C GLN A 247 4.03 11.58 14.09
N ALA A 248 5.02 12.09 14.81
CA ALA A 248 5.35 11.63 16.17
C ALA A 248 4.16 11.65 17.15
N ALA A 249 3.26 12.63 17.03
CA ALA A 249 2.03 12.69 17.85
C ALA A 249 1.05 11.57 17.46
N ALA A 250 0.83 11.36 16.16
CA ALA A 250 -0.03 10.30 15.64
C ALA A 250 0.56 8.89 15.91
N ALA A 251 1.89 8.75 15.86
CA ALA A 251 2.60 7.53 16.21
C ALA A 251 2.36 7.10 17.66
N ARG A 252 2.36 8.06 18.60
CA ARG A 252 2.01 7.80 20.02
C ARG A 252 0.55 7.37 20.18
N ALA A 253 -0.37 8.00 19.45
CA ALA A 253 -1.79 7.60 19.48
C ALA A 253 -1.97 6.18 18.92
N ALA A 254 -1.34 5.84 17.81
CA ALA A 254 -1.36 4.50 17.22
C ALA A 254 -0.77 3.45 18.17
N ALA A 255 0.38 3.74 18.82
CA ALA A 255 0.98 2.86 19.81
C ALA A 255 0.08 2.59 21.02
N SER A 256 -0.67 3.59 21.47
CA SER A 256 -1.66 3.43 22.55
C SER A 256 -2.85 2.56 22.14
N HIS A 257 -3.21 2.56 20.86
CA HIS A 257 -4.32 1.77 20.31
C HIS A 257 -3.95 0.32 20.03
N THR A 258 -2.76 0.10 19.45
CA THR A 258 -2.35 -1.23 18.96
C THR A 258 -1.33 -1.93 19.84
N GLY A 259 -0.76 -1.26 20.84
CA GLY A 259 0.36 -1.77 21.64
C GLY A 259 1.68 -1.90 20.86
N ALA A 260 1.71 -1.59 19.58
CA ALA A 260 2.90 -1.68 18.73
C ALA A 260 3.62 -0.33 18.65
N LEU A 261 4.96 -0.35 18.74
CA LEU A 261 5.79 0.82 18.47
C LEU A 261 5.66 1.21 16.99
N ALA A 262 5.15 2.39 16.73
CA ALA A 262 5.14 2.94 15.37
C ALA A 262 6.58 3.19 14.92
N GLY A 263 7.02 2.52 13.85
CA GLY A 263 8.34 2.73 13.27
C GLY A 263 8.49 4.13 12.64
N ILE A 264 9.74 4.52 12.40
CA ILE A 264 10.08 5.81 11.76
C ILE A 264 9.50 5.84 10.34
N ASP A 265 8.77 6.89 9.98
CA ASP A 265 8.04 7.02 8.71
C ASP A 265 8.97 6.92 7.49
N ALA A 266 10.16 7.53 7.53
CA ALA A 266 11.15 7.44 6.46
C ALA A 266 11.65 6.01 6.20
N VAL A 267 11.63 5.13 7.21
CA VAL A 267 11.96 3.70 7.03
C VAL A 267 10.87 2.99 6.26
N TYR A 268 9.60 3.33 6.49
CA TYR A 268 8.48 2.80 5.71
C TYR A 268 8.52 3.30 4.26
N ASP A 269 8.85 4.59 4.02
CA ASP A 269 9.04 5.10 2.66
C ASP A 269 10.08 4.28 1.90
N ALA A 270 11.28 4.14 2.45
CA ALA A 270 12.35 3.37 1.83
C ALA A 270 11.99 1.88 1.65
N ALA A 271 11.25 1.29 2.61
CA ALA A 271 10.80 -0.08 2.52
C ALA A 271 9.74 -0.27 1.41
N PHE A 272 8.78 0.63 1.31
CA PHE A 272 7.73 0.59 0.28
C PHE A 272 8.34 0.77 -1.11
N ASP A 273 9.19 1.79 -1.31
CA ASP A 273 9.90 1.99 -2.57
C ASP A 273 10.68 0.74 -2.99
N ARG A 274 11.46 0.17 -2.05
CA ARG A 274 12.26 -1.03 -2.30
C ARG A 274 11.41 -2.27 -2.56
N ALA A 275 10.22 -2.36 -1.97
CA ALA A 275 9.29 -3.45 -2.17
C ALA A 275 8.41 -3.29 -3.41
N GLY A 276 8.41 -2.10 -4.02
CA GLY A 276 7.56 -1.80 -5.16
C GLY A 276 6.13 -1.42 -4.80
N ILE A 277 5.89 -1.02 -3.57
CA ILE A 277 4.60 -0.56 -3.08
C ILE A 277 4.45 0.93 -3.39
N LEU A 278 3.35 1.32 -4.01
CA LEU A 278 2.98 2.73 -4.14
C LEU A 278 2.46 3.24 -2.80
N ARG A 279 3.04 4.32 -2.29
CA ARG A 279 2.56 4.97 -1.09
C ARG A 279 1.50 5.99 -1.43
N ALA A 280 0.35 5.90 -0.74
CA ALA A 280 -0.70 6.90 -0.69
C ALA A 280 -0.73 7.56 0.69
N TYR A 281 -1.15 8.83 0.76
CA TYR A 281 -1.11 9.62 1.98
C TYR A 281 -2.49 9.88 2.57
N ASP A 282 -3.55 9.69 1.80
CA ASP A 282 -4.94 9.77 2.21
C ASP A 282 -5.82 8.75 1.47
N LEU A 283 -7.10 8.67 1.85
CA LEU A 283 -8.04 7.70 1.27
C LEU A 283 -8.43 8.06 -0.17
N ASP A 284 -8.55 9.33 -0.52
CA ASP A 284 -8.85 9.73 -1.89
C ASP A 284 -7.70 9.30 -2.82
N GLU A 285 -6.46 9.50 -2.38
CA GLU A 285 -5.27 9.11 -3.14
C GLU A 285 -5.18 7.61 -3.39
N ILE A 286 -5.55 6.76 -2.43
CA ILE A 286 -5.51 5.30 -2.64
C ILE A 286 -6.51 4.85 -3.72
N PHE A 287 -7.67 5.49 -3.77
CA PHE A 287 -8.69 5.16 -4.76
C PHE A 287 -8.36 5.76 -6.13
N ASP A 288 -7.87 7.00 -6.18
CA ASP A 288 -7.37 7.60 -7.43
C ASP A 288 -6.26 6.72 -8.04
N ALA A 289 -5.36 6.17 -7.22
CA ALA A 289 -4.31 5.26 -7.67
C ALA A 289 -4.87 3.93 -8.22
N VAL A 290 -5.90 3.36 -7.57
CA VAL A 290 -6.56 2.14 -8.06
C VAL A 290 -7.24 2.38 -9.39
N GLU A 291 -8.05 3.43 -9.49
CA GLU A 291 -8.74 3.80 -10.71
C GLU A 291 -7.75 3.99 -11.86
N THR A 292 -6.70 4.76 -11.61
CA THR A 292 -5.65 5.01 -12.60
C THR A 292 -4.98 3.70 -13.07
N LEU A 293 -4.58 2.83 -12.13
CA LEU A 293 -3.83 1.62 -12.44
C LEU A 293 -4.70 0.50 -13.02
N ALA A 294 -6.03 0.54 -12.78
CA ALA A 294 -6.97 -0.38 -13.43
C ALA A 294 -6.95 -0.26 -14.96
N HIS A 295 -6.73 0.95 -15.48
CA HIS A 295 -6.63 1.22 -16.92
C HIS A 295 -5.32 0.73 -17.55
N LYS A 296 -4.33 0.29 -16.74
CA LYS A 296 -3.02 -0.26 -17.18
C LYS A 296 -2.30 0.57 -18.26
N PRO A 297 -2.29 1.91 -18.20
CA PRO A 297 -1.60 2.71 -19.20
C PRO A 297 -0.09 2.50 -19.10
N ARG A 298 0.59 2.38 -20.25
CA ARG A 298 2.06 2.35 -20.29
C ARG A 298 2.59 3.77 -20.35
N ILE A 299 3.36 4.16 -19.36
CA ILE A 299 4.05 5.47 -19.29
C ILE A 299 5.54 5.19 -19.09
N GLU A 300 6.39 5.82 -19.91
CA GLU A 300 7.84 5.57 -19.90
C GLU A 300 8.63 6.68 -19.19
N GLY A 301 8.04 7.85 -19.02
CA GLY A 301 8.67 9.02 -18.38
C GLY A 301 7.68 9.90 -17.64
N ASN A 302 8.12 11.09 -17.22
CA ASN A 302 7.35 12.03 -16.39
C ASN A 302 6.98 13.33 -17.12
N ARG A 303 7.06 13.36 -18.47
CA ARG A 303 6.76 14.53 -19.29
C ARG A 303 5.27 14.54 -19.65
N LEU A 304 4.55 15.59 -19.25
CA LEU A 304 3.13 15.73 -19.48
C LEU A 304 2.83 16.87 -20.48
N ALA A 305 2.03 16.57 -21.51
CA ALA A 305 1.37 17.59 -22.30
C ALA A 305 -0.03 17.85 -21.72
N ILE A 306 -0.44 19.11 -21.67
CA ILE A 306 -1.73 19.54 -21.12
C ILE A 306 -2.51 20.25 -22.21
N LEU A 307 -3.70 19.73 -22.56
CA LEU A 307 -4.64 20.32 -23.50
C LEU A 307 -5.85 20.84 -22.71
N THR A 308 -6.22 22.09 -22.88
CA THR A 308 -7.27 22.72 -22.09
C THR A 308 -8.05 23.76 -22.88
N ASN A 309 -9.34 23.96 -22.56
CA ASN A 309 -10.13 25.12 -23.03
C ASN A 309 -10.14 26.26 -21.99
N GLY A 310 -9.36 26.15 -20.90
CA GLY A 310 -9.31 27.16 -19.85
C GLY A 310 -7.90 27.34 -19.30
N GLY A 311 -7.28 28.50 -19.56
CA GLY A 311 -5.91 28.79 -19.16
C GLY A 311 -5.66 28.62 -17.67
N GLY A 312 -6.60 29.06 -16.81
CA GLY A 312 -6.44 28.97 -15.35
C GLY A 312 -6.30 27.54 -14.83
N ILE A 313 -7.07 26.58 -15.34
CA ILE A 313 -6.94 25.17 -14.93
C ILE A 313 -5.67 24.52 -15.49
N GLY A 314 -5.22 24.95 -16.67
CA GLY A 314 -3.93 24.52 -17.21
C GLY A 314 -2.77 24.94 -16.31
N VAL A 315 -2.83 26.15 -15.73
CA VAL A 315 -1.83 26.63 -14.74
C VAL A 315 -1.89 25.79 -13.46
N LEU A 316 -3.07 25.53 -12.89
CA LEU A 316 -3.22 24.69 -11.70
C LEU A 316 -2.66 23.28 -11.92
N ALA A 317 -2.94 22.67 -13.07
CA ALA A 317 -2.38 21.37 -13.43
C ALA A 317 -0.86 21.41 -13.55
N THR A 318 -0.30 22.50 -14.10
CA THR A 318 1.16 22.68 -14.21
C THR A 318 1.82 22.82 -12.84
N ASP A 319 1.24 23.62 -11.94
CA ASP A 319 1.73 23.77 -10.57
C ASP A 319 1.73 22.42 -9.82
N ALA A 320 0.64 21.67 -9.95
CA ALA A 320 0.53 20.34 -9.36
C ALA A 320 1.56 19.35 -9.94
N LEU A 321 1.83 19.42 -11.24
CA LEU A 321 2.82 18.59 -11.92
C LEU A 321 4.25 18.84 -11.39
N ILE A 322 4.65 20.09 -11.37
CA ILE A 322 5.99 20.48 -10.90
C ILE A 322 6.17 20.17 -9.42
N ALA A 323 5.15 20.45 -8.59
CA ALA A 323 5.19 20.12 -7.15
C ALA A 323 5.38 18.63 -6.87
N GLN A 324 4.95 17.75 -7.78
CA GLN A 324 5.10 16.30 -7.65
C GLN A 324 6.33 15.73 -8.38
N GLY A 325 7.18 16.60 -8.97
CA GLY A 325 8.41 16.21 -9.66
C GLY A 325 8.21 15.70 -11.08
N GLY A 326 7.06 16.03 -11.69
CA GLY A 326 6.83 15.84 -13.11
C GLY A 326 7.42 16.98 -13.96
N GLU A 327 7.41 16.81 -15.27
CA GLU A 327 7.95 17.76 -16.24
C GLU A 327 6.88 18.17 -17.26
N LEU A 328 6.80 19.48 -17.53
CA LEU A 328 5.95 19.97 -18.61
C LEU A 328 6.63 19.73 -19.96
N ALA A 329 5.99 18.97 -20.85
CA ALA A 329 6.57 18.62 -22.15
C ALA A 329 6.82 19.86 -23.01
N THR A 330 8.00 19.96 -23.63
CA THR A 330 8.32 21.03 -24.59
C THR A 330 7.85 20.63 -25.99
N LEU A 331 6.99 21.43 -26.60
CA LEU A 331 6.46 21.16 -27.94
C LEU A 331 7.52 21.43 -29.01
N SER A 332 7.72 20.49 -29.92
CA SER A 332 8.61 20.67 -31.07
C SER A 332 8.01 21.65 -32.09
N ALA A 333 8.85 22.26 -32.92
CA ALA A 333 8.42 23.13 -34.00
C ALA A 333 7.41 22.43 -34.96
N GLY A 334 7.57 21.10 -35.15
CA GLY A 334 6.63 20.31 -35.96
C GLY A 334 5.24 20.21 -35.35
N ILE A 335 5.15 19.98 -34.02
CA ILE A 335 3.88 19.95 -33.29
C ILE A 335 3.25 21.35 -33.27
N LEU A 336 4.04 22.40 -33.00
CA LEU A 336 3.54 23.78 -33.04
C LEU A 336 2.96 24.15 -34.42
N ALA A 337 3.61 23.75 -35.52
CA ALA A 337 3.10 23.98 -36.87
C ALA A 337 1.76 23.27 -37.14
N LYS A 338 1.61 22.01 -36.67
CA LYS A 338 0.35 21.25 -36.77
C LYS A 338 -0.78 21.93 -35.97
N LEU A 339 -0.49 22.36 -34.76
CA LEU A 339 -1.46 23.05 -33.89
C LEU A 339 -1.85 24.41 -34.48
N ASN A 340 -0.92 25.21 -34.98
CA ASN A 340 -1.16 26.48 -35.66
C ASN A 340 -2.06 26.34 -36.89
N ALA A 341 -2.04 25.19 -37.57
CA ALA A 341 -2.87 24.96 -38.75
C ALA A 341 -4.34 24.66 -38.41
N VAL A 342 -4.64 24.22 -37.16
CA VAL A 342 -5.99 23.77 -36.78
C VAL A 342 -6.61 24.57 -35.63
N LEU A 343 -5.84 25.37 -34.92
CA LEU A 343 -6.30 26.16 -33.77
C LEU A 343 -6.43 27.63 -34.15
N PRO A 344 -7.30 28.40 -33.45
CA PRO A 344 -7.45 29.83 -33.68
C PRO A 344 -6.12 30.55 -33.33
N PRO A 345 -5.82 31.69 -33.99
CA PRO A 345 -4.53 32.40 -33.78
C PRO A 345 -4.27 32.86 -32.34
N THR A 346 -5.30 32.83 -31.50
CA THR A 346 -5.25 33.26 -30.09
C THR A 346 -4.94 32.13 -29.11
N TRP A 347 -4.66 30.89 -29.59
CA TRP A 347 -4.28 29.80 -28.70
C TRP A 347 -2.92 30.09 -28.05
N SER A 348 -2.57 29.39 -26.98
CA SER A 348 -1.39 29.71 -26.13
C SER A 348 -0.01 29.60 -26.79
N HIS A 349 0.10 28.98 -27.97
CA HIS A 349 1.38 28.69 -28.66
C HIS A 349 2.44 27.98 -27.82
N GLY A 350 2.03 27.23 -26.80
CA GLY A 350 2.88 26.51 -25.89
C GLY A 350 2.14 25.41 -25.13
N ASN A 351 2.79 24.79 -24.17
CA ASN A 351 2.22 23.86 -23.21
C ASN A 351 2.13 24.56 -21.84
N PRO A 352 0.96 24.68 -21.21
CA PRO A 352 -0.35 24.11 -21.60
C PRO A 352 -0.87 24.63 -22.94
N ILE A 353 -1.45 23.71 -23.72
CA ILE A 353 -2.07 23.96 -25.00
C ILE A 353 -3.49 24.48 -24.74
N ASP A 354 -3.63 25.78 -24.55
CA ASP A 354 -4.93 26.42 -24.33
C ASP A 354 -5.61 26.70 -25.68
N ILE A 355 -6.68 25.93 -25.95
CA ILE A 355 -7.46 26.00 -27.20
C ILE A 355 -8.66 26.96 -27.13
N ILE A 356 -8.69 27.79 -26.11
CA ILE A 356 -9.67 28.88 -25.86
C ILE A 356 -11.03 28.37 -25.39
N GLY A 357 -11.69 29.17 -24.55
CA GLY A 357 -12.89 28.84 -23.79
C GLY A 357 -14.14 28.44 -24.60
N ASP A 358 -14.23 28.80 -25.85
CA ASP A 358 -15.34 28.44 -26.77
C ASP A 358 -15.07 27.12 -27.55
N ALA A 359 -14.06 26.35 -27.15
CA ALA A 359 -13.68 25.11 -27.84
C ALA A 359 -14.80 24.07 -27.80
N ASP A 360 -15.26 23.68 -28.96
CA ASP A 360 -16.22 22.59 -29.18
C ASP A 360 -15.54 21.24 -29.41
N ALA A 361 -16.33 20.18 -29.56
CA ALA A 361 -15.86 18.83 -29.85
C ALA A 361 -14.93 18.76 -31.08
N THR A 362 -15.20 19.57 -32.11
CA THR A 362 -14.43 19.61 -33.35
C THR A 362 -13.02 20.13 -33.09
N ARG A 363 -12.91 21.19 -32.29
CA ARG A 363 -11.61 21.80 -31.93
C ARG A 363 -10.79 20.86 -31.05
N TYR A 364 -11.39 20.17 -30.05
CA TYR A 364 -10.73 19.12 -29.27
C TYR A 364 -10.23 17.99 -30.19
N GLY A 365 -11.07 17.49 -31.10
CA GLY A 365 -10.70 16.44 -32.05
C GLY A 365 -9.55 16.84 -32.98
N ALA A 366 -9.56 18.07 -33.49
CA ALA A 366 -8.50 18.61 -34.34
C ALA A 366 -7.16 18.73 -33.58
N ALA A 367 -7.21 19.27 -32.36
CA ALA A 367 -6.01 19.35 -31.49
C ALA A 367 -5.44 17.96 -31.17
N LEU A 368 -6.29 17.02 -30.79
CA LEU A 368 -5.89 15.63 -30.49
C LEU A 368 -5.30 14.91 -31.71
N SER A 369 -5.88 15.15 -32.89
CA SER A 369 -5.33 14.64 -34.15
C SER A 369 -3.92 15.19 -34.43
N ALA A 370 -3.70 16.50 -34.18
CA ALA A 370 -2.38 17.13 -34.34
C ALA A 370 -1.34 16.57 -33.34
N LEU A 371 -1.78 16.10 -32.18
CA LEU A 371 -0.96 15.52 -31.09
C LEU A 371 -0.83 13.99 -31.17
N SER A 372 -1.53 13.32 -32.09
CA SER A 372 -1.71 11.85 -32.09
C SER A 372 -0.41 11.03 -32.14
N ASP A 373 0.63 11.55 -32.75
CA ASP A 373 1.94 10.90 -32.92
C ASP A 373 3.10 11.63 -32.20
N MET A 374 2.73 12.51 -31.22
CA MET A 374 3.68 13.24 -30.38
C MET A 374 4.63 12.27 -29.66
N LYS A 375 5.90 12.64 -29.58
CA LYS A 375 6.97 11.91 -28.86
C LYS A 375 7.60 12.74 -27.74
N GLU A 376 7.25 13.99 -27.65
CA GLU A 376 7.79 14.95 -26.71
C GLU A 376 7.21 14.77 -25.30
N ALA A 377 6.04 14.11 -25.18
CA ALA A 377 5.38 13.81 -23.92
C ALA A 377 5.20 12.30 -23.72
N ASP A 378 5.08 11.91 -22.47
CA ASP A 378 4.84 10.51 -22.07
C ASP A 378 3.36 10.25 -21.80
N ALA A 379 2.57 11.32 -21.59
CA ALA A 379 1.12 11.30 -21.52
C ALA A 379 0.51 12.65 -21.93
N LEU A 380 -0.78 12.63 -22.23
CA LEU A 380 -1.58 13.82 -22.52
C LEU A 380 -2.70 13.95 -21.49
N LEU A 381 -2.74 15.05 -20.75
CA LEU A 381 -3.84 15.42 -19.88
C LEU A 381 -4.78 16.37 -20.62
N VAL A 382 -6.05 15.98 -20.77
CA VAL A 382 -7.07 16.81 -21.39
C VAL A 382 -8.00 17.35 -20.32
N LEU A 383 -8.08 18.68 -20.23
CA LEU A 383 -8.89 19.39 -19.24
C LEU A 383 -10.08 20.05 -19.94
N ASN A 384 -11.26 19.98 -19.35
CA ASN A 384 -12.46 20.68 -19.81
C ASN A 384 -13.07 21.52 -18.71
N CYS A 385 -13.21 22.84 -18.99
CA CYS A 385 -14.08 23.74 -18.24
C CYS A 385 -15.46 23.79 -18.92
N PRO A 386 -16.55 23.51 -18.21
CA PRO A 386 -17.88 23.64 -18.78
C PRO A 386 -18.20 25.09 -19.14
N VAL A 387 -18.70 25.30 -20.34
CA VAL A 387 -19.12 26.60 -20.87
C VAL A 387 -20.50 26.50 -21.53
N ALA A 388 -21.25 27.59 -21.54
CA ALA A 388 -22.59 27.58 -22.09
C ALA A 388 -22.62 27.49 -23.64
N VAL A 389 -21.48 27.75 -24.30
CA VAL A 389 -21.40 27.84 -25.79
C VAL A 389 -20.90 26.54 -26.43
N ALA A 390 -20.47 25.56 -25.64
CA ALA A 390 -20.00 24.24 -26.12
C ALA A 390 -20.45 23.11 -25.19
N SER A 391 -20.78 21.96 -25.78
CA SER A 391 -21.19 20.76 -25.03
C SER A 391 -19.99 20.04 -24.45
N SER A 392 -19.89 19.99 -23.12
CA SER A 392 -18.85 19.19 -22.42
C SER A 392 -18.96 17.68 -22.72
N LEU A 393 -20.18 17.16 -22.92
CA LEU A 393 -20.41 15.76 -23.27
C LEU A 393 -19.90 15.42 -24.68
N ASP A 394 -20.12 16.30 -25.65
CA ASP A 394 -19.63 16.06 -27.00
C ASP A 394 -18.10 16.21 -27.08
N ALA A 395 -17.52 17.13 -26.31
CA ALA A 395 -16.08 17.23 -26.16
C ALA A 395 -15.49 15.94 -25.51
N ALA A 396 -16.15 15.38 -24.50
CA ALA A 396 -15.75 14.11 -23.89
C ALA A 396 -15.78 12.95 -24.89
N ARG A 397 -16.84 12.85 -25.71
CA ARG A 397 -16.93 11.84 -26.79
C ARG A 397 -15.81 11.99 -27.82
N ALA A 398 -15.45 13.23 -28.19
CA ALA A 398 -14.33 13.47 -29.09
C ALA A 398 -13.00 13.05 -28.49
N VAL A 399 -12.79 13.31 -27.18
CA VAL A 399 -11.58 12.87 -26.47
C VAL A 399 -11.53 11.35 -26.32
N ALA A 400 -12.62 10.72 -25.90
CA ALA A 400 -12.74 9.26 -25.77
C ALA A 400 -12.52 8.51 -27.09
N GLY A 401 -12.94 9.10 -28.21
CA GLY A 401 -12.74 8.56 -29.56
C GLY A 401 -11.36 8.84 -30.18
N ALA A 402 -10.50 9.60 -29.52
CA ALA A 402 -9.21 9.99 -30.07
C ALA A 402 -8.23 8.81 -30.13
N LYS A 403 -7.51 8.69 -31.24
CA LYS A 403 -6.44 7.68 -31.41
C LYS A 403 -5.08 8.34 -31.22
N THR A 404 -4.53 8.21 -30.03
CA THR A 404 -3.21 8.73 -29.69
C THR A 404 -2.22 7.59 -29.41
N LYS A 405 -0.93 7.82 -29.66
CA LYS A 405 0.14 6.84 -29.34
C LYS A 405 0.55 6.86 -27.87
N ILE A 406 0.30 8.00 -27.20
CA ILE A 406 0.56 8.19 -25.77
C ILE A 406 -0.76 8.10 -24.99
N PRO A 407 -0.73 7.66 -23.71
CA PRO A 407 -1.90 7.61 -22.86
C PRO A 407 -2.58 8.98 -22.72
N VAL A 408 -3.92 8.97 -22.68
CA VAL A 408 -4.74 10.15 -22.39
C VAL A 408 -5.34 10.00 -20.99
N LEU A 409 -5.26 11.07 -20.22
CA LEU A 409 -6.00 11.25 -18.97
C LEU A 409 -6.99 12.40 -19.18
N ALA A 410 -8.15 12.32 -18.55
CA ALA A 410 -9.20 13.32 -18.67
C ALA A 410 -9.48 14.00 -17.32
N ASN A 411 -9.71 15.30 -17.34
CA ASN A 411 -10.29 16.03 -16.22
C ASN A 411 -11.48 16.85 -16.72
N TRP A 412 -12.66 16.53 -16.22
CA TRP A 412 -13.89 17.26 -16.52
C TRP A 412 -14.36 17.98 -15.27
N LEU A 413 -14.28 19.32 -15.30
CA LEU A 413 -14.66 20.15 -14.17
C LEU A 413 -16.17 20.28 -14.02
N GLY A 414 -16.61 20.40 -12.77
CA GLY A 414 -18.02 20.49 -12.40
C GLY A 414 -18.67 19.12 -12.19
N SER A 415 -19.28 18.93 -11.02
CA SER A 415 -19.86 17.64 -10.60
C SER A 415 -20.90 17.08 -11.57
N GLN A 416 -21.70 17.95 -12.20
CA GLN A 416 -22.69 17.53 -13.19
C GLN A 416 -22.00 17.04 -14.47
N SER A 417 -21.07 17.82 -15.04
CA SER A 417 -20.34 17.44 -16.25
C SER A 417 -19.50 16.18 -16.04
N ALA A 418 -18.85 16.03 -14.88
CA ALA A 418 -18.10 14.84 -14.53
C ALA A 418 -19.01 13.61 -14.46
N ALA A 419 -20.18 13.69 -13.82
CA ALA A 419 -21.13 12.58 -13.73
C ALA A 419 -21.68 12.17 -15.12
N GLU A 420 -22.02 13.13 -15.97
CA GLU A 420 -22.53 12.87 -17.33
C GLU A 420 -21.49 12.22 -18.27
N THR A 421 -20.19 12.42 -18.00
CA THR A 421 -19.11 11.96 -18.88
C THR A 421 -18.37 10.74 -18.34
N HIS A 422 -18.63 10.33 -17.10
CA HIS A 422 -17.98 9.18 -16.46
C HIS A 422 -18.07 7.92 -17.31
N ASP A 423 -19.28 7.51 -17.70
CA ASP A 423 -19.48 6.30 -18.51
C ASP A 423 -18.80 6.38 -19.90
N VAL A 424 -18.70 7.60 -20.48
CA VAL A 424 -18.03 7.82 -21.77
C VAL A 424 -16.55 7.52 -21.67
N PHE A 425 -15.89 7.97 -20.60
CA PHE A 425 -14.46 7.74 -20.38
C PHE A 425 -14.16 6.31 -19.92
N ASP A 426 -15.02 5.75 -19.07
CA ASP A 426 -14.87 4.37 -18.59
C ASP A 426 -14.95 3.37 -19.75
N MET A 427 -15.98 3.49 -20.63
CA MET A 427 -16.10 2.66 -21.83
C MET A 427 -14.92 2.82 -22.80
N ALA A 428 -14.27 3.97 -22.83
CA ALA A 428 -13.10 4.23 -23.66
C ALA A 428 -11.77 3.82 -22.98
N ASN A 429 -11.81 3.31 -21.75
CA ASN A 429 -10.63 2.99 -20.94
C ASN A 429 -9.70 4.21 -20.75
N VAL A 430 -10.28 5.40 -20.53
CA VAL A 430 -9.58 6.67 -20.25
C VAL A 430 -9.82 7.04 -18.79
N PRO A 431 -8.79 7.11 -17.93
CA PRO A 431 -8.95 7.52 -16.55
C PRO A 431 -9.40 8.98 -16.50
N ALA A 432 -10.48 9.27 -15.74
CA ALA A 432 -11.10 10.57 -15.65
C ALA A 432 -11.20 11.04 -14.20
N TYR A 433 -10.91 12.31 -13.97
CA TYR A 433 -10.79 12.89 -12.63
C TYR A 433 -11.64 14.18 -12.53
N ASP A 434 -12.09 14.50 -11.33
CA ASP A 434 -12.93 15.66 -11.05
C ASP A 434 -12.12 16.95 -10.81
N THR A 435 -10.80 16.85 -10.52
CA THR A 435 -9.91 18.00 -10.38
C THR A 435 -8.59 17.83 -11.15
N PRO A 436 -7.95 18.92 -11.59
CA PRO A 436 -6.67 18.85 -12.28
C PRO A 436 -5.55 18.26 -11.40
N GLU A 437 -5.58 18.53 -10.09
CA GLU A 437 -4.60 18.00 -9.14
C GLU A 437 -4.71 16.47 -9.03
N LYS A 438 -5.93 15.91 -9.02
CA LYS A 438 -6.14 14.46 -9.01
C LYS A 438 -5.68 13.81 -10.31
N ALA A 439 -5.96 14.45 -11.45
CA ALA A 439 -5.51 13.96 -12.75
C ALA A 439 -3.98 13.91 -12.86
N VAL A 440 -3.30 14.96 -12.40
CA VAL A 440 -1.84 15.00 -12.32
C VAL A 440 -1.32 13.94 -11.35
N ARG A 441 -1.95 13.76 -10.19
CA ARG A 441 -1.61 12.73 -9.22
C ARG A 441 -1.74 11.33 -9.83
N GLY A 442 -2.82 11.07 -10.57
CA GLY A 442 -2.99 9.85 -11.34
C GLY A 442 -1.85 9.60 -12.32
N PHE A 443 -1.47 10.62 -13.10
CA PHE A 443 -0.29 10.55 -13.98
C PHE A 443 0.98 10.19 -13.19
N MET A 444 1.25 10.86 -12.08
CA MET A 444 2.44 10.62 -11.26
C MET A 444 2.42 9.24 -10.57
N HIS A 445 1.24 8.67 -10.26
CA HIS A 445 1.12 7.28 -9.81
C HIS A 445 1.57 6.29 -10.89
N MET A 446 1.20 6.53 -12.14
CA MET A 446 1.64 5.70 -13.26
C MET A 446 3.16 5.79 -13.47
N VAL A 447 3.72 7.01 -13.41
CA VAL A 447 5.17 7.24 -13.51
C VAL A 447 5.93 6.50 -12.40
N ARG A 448 5.47 6.65 -11.14
CA ARG A 448 6.08 5.96 -9.99
C ARG A 448 5.96 4.44 -10.13
N TYR A 449 4.79 3.94 -10.52
CA TYR A 449 4.58 2.52 -10.72
C TYR A 449 5.52 1.96 -11.78
N HIS A 450 5.67 2.63 -12.92
CA HIS A 450 6.59 2.21 -13.98
C HIS A 450 8.05 2.18 -13.50
N ARG A 451 8.51 3.25 -12.82
CA ARG A 451 9.88 3.33 -12.25
C ARG A 451 10.13 2.19 -11.26
N VAL A 452 9.17 1.92 -10.40
CA VAL A 452 9.24 0.83 -9.43
C VAL A 452 9.32 -0.52 -10.13
N GLN A 453 8.51 -0.77 -11.18
CA GLN A 453 8.58 -2.00 -11.96
C GLN A 453 9.95 -2.19 -12.61
N GLN A 454 10.56 -1.14 -13.15
CA GLN A 454 11.93 -1.18 -13.66
C GLN A 454 12.93 -1.59 -12.56
N THR A 455 12.89 -0.92 -11.41
CA THR A 455 13.77 -1.24 -10.28
C THR A 455 13.60 -2.68 -9.76
N LEU A 456 12.36 -3.18 -9.73
CA LEU A 456 12.08 -4.57 -9.31
C LEU A 456 12.62 -5.63 -10.30
N GLN A 457 12.79 -5.25 -11.56
CA GLN A 457 13.34 -6.11 -12.63
C GLN A 457 14.86 -5.98 -12.76
N GLU A 458 15.49 -4.96 -12.17
CA GLU A 458 16.94 -4.82 -12.19
C GLU A 458 17.61 -6.03 -11.53
N VAL A 459 18.48 -6.67 -12.29
CA VAL A 459 19.38 -7.71 -11.77
C VAL A 459 20.63 -7.00 -11.28
N PRO A 460 21.03 -7.17 -10.00
CA PRO A 460 22.27 -6.61 -9.50
C PRO A 460 23.43 -7.00 -10.45
N PRO A 461 24.30 -6.06 -10.82
CA PRO A 461 25.47 -6.43 -11.62
C PRO A 461 26.26 -7.48 -10.86
N SER A 462 26.78 -8.47 -11.59
CA SER A 462 27.70 -9.44 -11.01
C SER A 462 28.89 -8.70 -10.37
N ALA A 463 29.30 -9.11 -9.18
CA ALA A 463 30.47 -8.52 -8.53
C ALA A 463 31.65 -8.55 -9.51
N PRO A 464 32.42 -7.44 -9.66
CA PRO A 464 33.58 -7.44 -10.53
C PRO A 464 34.51 -8.60 -10.16
N SER A 465 34.91 -9.39 -11.14
CA SER A 465 35.81 -10.55 -10.93
C SER A 465 37.17 -10.14 -10.31
N ALA A 466 37.51 -8.85 -10.37
CA ALA A 466 38.72 -8.28 -9.80
C ALA A 466 38.56 -7.85 -8.31
N PHE A 467 37.35 -7.88 -7.76
CA PHE A 467 37.12 -7.51 -6.35
C PHE A 467 37.09 -8.75 -5.47
N ALA A 468 38.14 -8.90 -4.65
CA ALA A 468 38.20 -9.91 -3.59
C ALA A 468 38.20 -9.22 -2.22
N ALA A 469 37.07 -9.31 -1.49
CA ALA A 469 37.01 -8.81 -0.13
C ALA A 469 37.85 -9.67 0.82
N ASP A 470 38.66 -9.04 1.69
CA ASP A 470 39.35 -9.72 2.79
C ASP A 470 38.38 -10.01 3.95
N THR A 471 37.51 -10.97 3.71
CA THR A 471 36.46 -11.35 4.68
C THR A 471 37.03 -11.96 5.94
N ARG A 472 38.27 -12.48 5.91
CA ARG A 472 38.94 -13.09 7.08
C ARG A 472 39.34 -11.98 8.05
N THR A 473 40.11 -10.99 7.60
CA THR A 473 40.52 -9.86 8.43
C THR A 473 39.31 -9.08 8.94
N ALA A 474 38.29 -8.87 8.09
CA ALA A 474 37.03 -8.23 8.51
C ALA A 474 36.35 -8.96 9.67
N ARG A 475 36.28 -10.28 9.58
CA ARG A 475 35.70 -11.13 10.66
C ARG A 475 36.53 -11.06 11.94
N ASP A 476 37.83 -11.05 11.83
CA ASP A 476 38.72 -10.99 13.00
C ASP A 476 38.56 -9.64 13.74
N ILE A 477 38.45 -8.51 12.98
CA ILE A 477 38.17 -7.19 13.56
C ILE A 477 36.85 -7.20 14.34
N VAL A 478 35.78 -7.68 13.70
CA VAL A 478 34.46 -7.72 14.33
C VAL A 478 34.43 -8.65 15.54
N THR A 479 35.01 -9.84 15.41
CA THR A 479 35.08 -10.82 16.52
C THR A 479 35.80 -10.23 17.73
N LYS A 480 36.93 -9.57 17.51
CA LYS A 480 37.69 -8.91 18.59
C LYS A 480 36.86 -7.82 19.26
N ALA A 481 36.15 -7.00 18.46
CA ALA A 481 35.35 -5.90 19.00
C ALA A 481 34.20 -6.37 19.88
N VAL A 482 33.56 -7.51 19.57
CA VAL A 482 32.37 -8.01 20.30
C VAL A 482 32.69 -9.00 21.40
N THR A 483 33.98 -9.34 21.64
CA THR A 483 34.39 -10.34 22.65
C THR A 483 33.95 -9.96 24.07
N GLY A 484 33.73 -8.67 24.37
CA GLY A 484 33.22 -8.15 25.64
C GLY A 484 31.76 -7.75 25.66
N GLY A 485 30.98 -8.12 24.63
CA GLY A 485 29.59 -7.66 24.41
C GLY A 485 29.49 -6.64 23.27
N PRO A 486 28.30 -6.09 23.01
CA PRO A 486 28.12 -5.07 21.99
C PRO A 486 29.00 -3.85 22.22
N ALA A 487 29.81 -3.48 21.24
CA ALA A 487 30.73 -2.34 21.33
C ALA A 487 30.76 -1.52 20.04
N TRP A 488 31.09 -0.22 20.19
CA TRP A 488 31.37 0.64 19.05
C TRP A 488 32.82 0.44 18.60
N LEU A 489 33.02 0.32 17.29
CA LEU A 489 34.36 0.34 16.69
C LEU A 489 34.94 1.75 16.77
N ASP A 490 36.24 1.86 17.06
CA ASP A 490 36.93 3.13 16.95
C ASP A 490 37.19 3.49 15.45
N PRO A 491 37.59 4.75 15.15
CA PRO A 491 37.79 5.18 13.77
C PRO A 491 38.88 4.40 13.02
N GLN A 492 39.89 3.86 13.70
CA GLN A 492 40.92 3.03 13.06
C GLN A 492 40.40 1.63 12.75
N GLU A 493 39.64 1.02 13.67
CA GLU A 493 38.95 -0.24 13.45
C GLU A 493 37.94 -0.15 12.31
N VAL A 494 37.16 0.96 12.25
CA VAL A 494 36.23 1.23 11.12
C VAL A 494 36.98 1.36 9.81
N SER A 495 38.08 2.13 9.78
CA SER A 495 38.91 2.31 8.58
C SER A 495 39.49 0.98 8.09
N ALA A 496 40.03 0.17 9.00
CA ALA A 496 40.56 -1.15 8.69
C ALA A 496 39.48 -2.11 8.17
N LEU A 497 38.29 -2.12 8.79
CA LEU A 497 37.16 -2.92 8.35
C LEU A 497 36.68 -2.51 6.93
N PHE A 498 36.58 -1.20 6.67
CA PHE A 498 36.20 -0.67 5.37
C PHE A 498 37.23 -1.00 4.29
N ALA A 499 38.53 -0.93 4.63
CA ALA A 499 39.60 -1.30 3.72
C ALA A 499 39.50 -2.77 3.25
N CYS A 500 39.05 -3.69 4.12
CA CYS A 500 38.81 -5.09 3.76
C CYS A 500 37.79 -5.26 2.60
N TYR A 501 36.89 -4.28 2.43
CA TYR A 501 35.86 -4.27 1.39
C TYR A 501 36.12 -3.22 0.29
N GLY A 502 37.29 -2.61 0.26
CA GLY A 502 37.60 -1.55 -0.71
C GLY A 502 36.74 -0.29 -0.58
N ILE A 503 36.10 -0.09 0.58
CA ILE A 503 35.28 1.08 0.85
C ILE A 503 36.20 2.24 1.25
N PRO A 504 36.24 3.36 0.52
CA PRO A 504 37.06 4.50 0.88
C PRO A 504 36.58 5.13 2.18
N PHE A 505 37.52 5.41 3.07
CA PHE A 505 37.26 6.08 4.34
C PHE A 505 38.15 7.33 4.45
N VAL A 506 37.66 8.37 5.11
CA VAL A 506 38.41 9.60 5.32
C VAL A 506 39.68 9.32 6.13
N ARG A 507 40.77 9.95 5.75
CA ARG A 507 42.03 9.82 6.49
C ARG A 507 41.82 10.29 7.93
N THR A 508 42.05 9.41 8.88
CA THR A 508 41.83 9.65 10.31
C THR A 508 43.07 9.25 11.07
N LYS A 509 43.50 10.11 11.99
CA LYS A 509 44.61 9.83 12.91
C LYS A 509 44.14 10.06 14.34
N ILE A 510 44.63 9.26 15.27
CA ILE A 510 44.42 9.44 16.70
C ILE A 510 45.59 10.23 17.27
N ALA A 511 45.28 11.23 18.07
CA ALA A 511 46.25 12.07 18.77
C ALA A 511 45.94 12.02 20.27
N ALA A 512 46.99 11.95 21.08
CA ALA A 512 46.89 11.98 22.53
C ALA A 512 47.06 13.36 23.14
N THR A 513 47.79 14.24 22.45
CA THR A 513 48.06 15.64 22.86
C THR A 513 47.68 16.64 21.79
N ALA A 514 47.64 17.91 22.13
CA ALA A 514 47.36 18.99 21.17
C ALA A 514 48.46 19.07 20.09
N GLU A 515 49.73 18.86 20.46
CA GLU A 515 50.88 18.84 19.56
C GLU A 515 50.79 17.66 18.57
N ASP A 516 50.40 16.49 19.05
CA ASP A 516 50.13 15.33 18.17
C ASP A 516 48.99 15.61 17.19
N ALA A 517 47.93 16.28 17.66
CA ALA A 517 46.80 16.63 16.81
C ALA A 517 47.22 17.63 15.71
N ALA A 518 48.01 18.64 16.03
CA ALA A 518 48.57 19.60 15.05
C ALA A 518 49.43 18.85 14.01
N SER A 519 50.36 18.02 14.46
CA SER A 519 51.21 17.21 13.58
C SER A 519 50.42 16.25 12.69
N ALA A 520 49.32 15.69 13.23
CA ALA A 520 48.41 14.82 12.48
C ALA A 520 47.64 15.61 11.40
N ALA A 521 47.20 16.84 11.71
CA ALA A 521 46.51 17.73 10.76
C ALA A 521 47.44 18.11 9.61
N ASP A 522 48.69 18.53 9.91
CA ASP A 522 49.70 18.84 8.89
C ASP A 522 49.98 17.65 7.97
N ALA A 523 50.05 16.43 8.54
CA ALA A 523 50.27 15.21 7.77
C ALA A 523 49.04 14.79 6.94
N ILE A 524 47.84 15.21 7.28
CA ILE A 524 46.61 15.02 6.46
C ILE A 524 46.62 16.00 5.29
N GLY A 525 47.11 17.24 5.49
CA GLY A 525 47.32 18.24 4.45
C GLY A 525 46.03 18.79 3.82
N ALA A 526 44.93 18.83 4.59
CA ALA A 526 43.62 19.36 4.21
C ALA A 526 42.91 19.86 5.48
N PRO A 527 41.91 20.72 5.39
CA PRO A 527 41.10 21.09 6.57
C PRO A 527 40.61 19.86 7.32
N VAL A 528 40.73 19.85 8.65
CA VAL A 528 40.40 18.70 9.49
C VAL A 528 39.28 19.01 10.47
N ALA A 529 38.55 17.97 10.86
CA ALA A 529 37.68 18.00 12.01
C ALA A 529 38.29 17.24 13.19
N LEU A 530 38.48 17.94 14.32
CA LEU A 530 38.93 17.35 15.57
C LEU A 530 37.72 16.83 16.35
N LYS A 531 37.78 15.57 16.77
CA LYS A 531 36.67 14.93 17.50
C LYS A 531 37.20 14.20 18.71
N ILE A 532 36.49 14.31 19.84
CA ILE A 532 36.78 13.51 21.03
C ILE A 532 36.69 12.01 20.72
N LEU A 533 37.67 11.24 21.15
CA LEU A 533 37.68 9.79 21.08
C LEU A 533 37.35 9.21 22.47
N SER A 534 36.13 8.70 22.63
CA SER A 534 35.68 8.04 23.84
C SER A 534 34.71 6.92 23.48
N ARG A 535 34.77 5.82 24.20
CA ARG A 535 33.79 4.72 24.09
C ARG A 535 32.48 5.03 24.81
N ASP A 536 32.51 5.94 25.78
CA ASP A 536 31.35 6.31 26.60
C ASP A 536 30.54 7.46 25.97
N ILE A 537 31.14 8.22 25.07
CA ILE A 537 30.52 9.39 24.40
C ILE A 537 30.19 9.02 22.95
N THR A 538 28.95 8.61 22.71
CA THR A 538 28.47 8.25 21.37
C THR A 538 28.09 9.51 20.55
N HIS A 539 27.43 10.48 21.18
CA HIS A 539 26.99 11.75 20.56
C HIS A 539 27.98 12.88 20.89
N LYS A 540 29.06 12.95 20.12
CA LYS A 540 30.18 13.86 20.38
C LYS A 540 29.83 15.34 20.28
N SER A 541 28.87 15.69 19.40
CA SER A 541 28.40 17.06 19.21
C SER A 541 27.65 17.60 20.43
N ASP A 542 26.92 16.75 21.16
CA ASP A 542 26.09 17.14 22.31
C ASP A 542 26.91 17.59 23.52
N VAL A 543 28.18 17.17 23.56
CA VAL A 543 29.13 17.50 24.63
C VAL A 543 30.22 18.51 24.18
N GLY A 544 30.03 19.15 23.02
CA GLY A 544 31.03 20.07 22.46
C GLY A 544 32.34 19.38 22.01
N GLY A 545 32.30 18.06 21.81
CA GLY A 545 33.48 17.27 21.46
C GLY A 545 33.80 17.23 19.96
N VAL A 546 33.37 18.21 19.17
CA VAL A 546 33.67 18.35 17.73
C VAL A 546 34.05 19.77 17.41
N THR A 547 35.20 19.95 16.79
CA THR A 547 35.65 21.24 16.23
C THR A 547 35.90 21.04 14.75
N LEU A 548 35.32 21.91 13.92
CA LEU A 548 35.40 21.86 12.47
C LEU A 548 36.36 22.96 11.95
N ASP A 549 36.77 22.81 10.69
CA ASP A 549 37.53 23.78 9.92
C ASP A 549 38.88 24.20 10.57
N LEU A 550 39.60 23.26 11.12
CA LEU A 550 40.93 23.42 11.67
C LEU A 550 42.01 23.23 10.60
#